data_d4be72ef31679a25a945d4d9dc63b2e4
#
_entry.id   d4be72ef31679a25a945d4d9dc63b2e4
#
_cell.length_a   1.000
_cell.length_b   1.000
_cell.length_c   1.000
_cell.angle_alpha   90.00
_cell.angle_beta   90.00
_cell.angle_gamma   90.00
#
_symmetry.space_group_name_H-M   'P 1'
#
loop_
_entity.id
_entity.type
_entity.pdbx_description
1 polymer ?
#
loop_
_entity_poly.entity_id
_entity_poly.type
_entity_poly.pdbx_seq_one_letter_code
_entity_poly.pdbx_strand_id
1 'polypeptide(L)'
;AEKAGVTRFHFYQSLREHGWEQVRRGVYAPKDAWVDELYLLHLRSPQLVFSHDEAFYHYGLSEREPLLHTVTLYSGYNAHRLVADGRCKVYTVKKELLPVGRTMVRDNCGNAIPMYDLERTICDLFRSRSTIEIQDFTAVLKAYAARRDKDLNRLTAYAKLFHLENVIRQTLQLLL
;
A
#
# COMPACT_ATOMS: atom_id res chain seq x y z
N ALA A 1 -8.57 -25.51 -4.77
CA ALA A 1 -9.47 -26.67 -4.97
C ALA A 1 -8.67 -27.90 -5.42
N GLU A 2 -7.94 -27.83 -6.54
CA GLU A 2 -7.18 -28.99 -7.08
C GLU A 2 -6.09 -29.51 -6.13
N LYS A 3 -5.36 -28.61 -5.44
CA LYS A 3 -4.38 -29.01 -4.41
C LYS A 3 -4.99 -29.67 -3.16
N ALA A 4 -6.29 -29.50 -2.95
CA ALA A 4 -7.05 -30.09 -1.84
C ALA A 4 -7.87 -31.32 -2.28
N GLY A 5 -7.64 -31.87 -3.49
CA GLY A 5 -8.34 -33.04 -3.99
C GLY A 5 -9.82 -32.84 -4.37
N VAL A 6 -10.26 -31.56 -4.40
CA VAL A 6 -11.66 -31.22 -4.74
C VAL A 6 -11.78 -31.01 -6.24
N THR A 7 -12.68 -31.73 -6.91
CA THR A 7 -12.93 -31.55 -8.34
C THR A 7 -13.57 -30.19 -8.61
N ARG A 8 -13.37 -29.65 -9.82
CA ARG A 8 -13.99 -28.36 -10.21
C ARG A 8 -15.51 -28.38 -10.09
N PHE A 9 -16.13 -29.48 -10.43
CA PHE A 9 -17.59 -29.64 -10.34
C PHE A 9 -18.06 -29.49 -8.88
N HIS A 10 -17.52 -30.26 -7.94
CA HIS A 10 -17.88 -30.17 -6.52
C HIS A 10 -17.56 -28.80 -5.92
N PHE A 11 -16.46 -28.17 -6.36
CA PHE A 11 -16.13 -26.81 -5.93
C PHE A 11 -17.20 -25.78 -6.34
N TYR A 12 -17.61 -25.75 -7.61
CA TYR A 12 -18.65 -24.82 -8.07
C TYR A 12 -20.04 -25.15 -7.52
N GLN A 13 -20.35 -26.41 -7.30
CA GLN A 13 -21.57 -26.84 -6.64
C GLN A 13 -21.61 -26.28 -5.20
N SER A 14 -20.54 -26.49 -4.42
CA SER A 14 -20.44 -25.98 -3.06
C SER A 14 -20.56 -24.45 -2.98
N LEU A 15 -19.96 -23.71 -3.92
CA LEU A 15 -20.09 -22.25 -3.97
C LEU A 15 -21.57 -21.83 -4.13
N ARG A 16 -22.33 -22.50 -4.99
CA ARG A 16 -23.76 -22.21 -5.20
C ARG A 16 -24.60 -22.56 -3.98
N GLU A 17 -24.37 -23.73 -3.38
CA GLU A 17 -25.09 -24.19 -2.20
C GLU A 17 -24.91 -23.27 -0.99
N HIS A 18 -23.72 -22.64 -0.87
CA HIS A 18 -23.40 -21.71 0.22
C HIS A 18 -23.59 -20.23 -0.14
N GLY A 19 -24.17 -19.92 -1.32
CA GLY A 19 -24.43 -18.55 -1.74
C GLY A 19 -23.17 -17.71 -1.99
N TRP A 20 -22.06 -18.34 -2.40
CA TRP A 20 -20.82 -17.63 -2.72
C TRP A 20 -20.83 -17.16 -4.18
N GLU A 21 -20.41 -15.93 -4.39
CA GLU A 21 -20.29 -15.33 -5.73
C GLU A 21 -18.82 -15.06 -6.07
N GLN A 22 -18.53 -15.10 -7.37
CA GLN A 22 -17.21 -14.75 -7.85
C GLN A 22 -17.06 -13.23 -7.88
N VAL A 23 -16.34 -12.66 -6.90
CA VAL A 23 -16.02 -11.22 -6.83
C VAL A 23 -14.98 -10.83 -7.87
N ARG A 24 -14.01 -11.72 -8.12
CA ARG A 24 -12.99 -11.60 -9.19
C ARG A 24 -12.54 -12.99 -9.63
N ARG A 25 -11.81 -13.07 -10.75
CA ARG A 25 -11.28 -14.35 -11.28
C ARG A 25 -10.47 -15.09 -10.20
N GLY A 26 -10.99 -16.24 -9.77
CA GLY A 26 -10.37 -17.10 -8.75
C GLY A 26 -10.57 -16.65 -7.31
N VAL A 27 -11.32 -15.57 -7.06
CA VAL A 27 -11.67 -15.07 -5.74
C VAL A 27 -13.19 -15.14 -5.58
N TYR A 28 -13.63 -15.78 -4.52
CA TYR A 28 -15.05 -15.99 -4.20
C TYR A 28 -15.33 -15.47 -2.79
N ALA A 29 -16.48 -14.86 -2.60
CA ALA A 29 -16.95 -14.39 -1.31
C ALA A 29 -18.45 -14.67 -1.16
N PRO A 30 -18.98 -14.79 0.06
CA PRO A 30 -20.41 -14.80 0.30
C PRO A 30 -21.06 -13.56 -0.32
N LYS A 31 -22.28 -13.69 -0.85
CA LYS A 31 -23.01 -12.60 -1.53
C LYS A 31 -23.09 -11.32 -0.70
N ASP A 32 -23.25 -11.47 0.61
CA ASP A 32 -23.41 -10.36 1.55
C ASP A 32 -22.10 -9.98 2.27
N ALA A 33 -20.95 -10.53 1.84
CA ALA A 33 -19.67 -10.23 2.45
C ALA A 33 -19.15 -8.88 1.96
N TRP A 34 -18.77 -8.02 2.89
CA TRP A 34 -17.99 -6.84 2.57
C TRP A 34 -16.58 -7.28 2.16
N VAL A 35 -16.19 -6.98 0.93
CA VAL A 35 -14.87 -7.33 0.40
C VAL A 35 -14.06 -6.05 0.23
N ASP A 36 -12.96 -5.95 0.97
CA ASP A 36 -12.06 -4.81 0.91
C ASP A 36 -11.32 -4.75 -0.44
N GLU A 37 -11.36 -3.60 -1.11
CA GLU A 37 -10.72 -3.43 -2.43
C GLU A 37 -9.20 -3.55 -2.36
N LEU A 38 -8.56 -3.12 -1.26
CA LEU A 38 -7.11 -3.23 -1.06
C LEU A 38 -6.69 -4.70 -1.04
N TYR A 39 -7.46 -5.55 -0.34
CA TYR A 39 -7.20 -6.98 -0.31
C TYR A 39 -7.35 -7.62 -1.69
N LEU A 40 -8.39 -7.25 -2.44
CA LEU A 40 -8.57 -7.73 -3.82
C LEU A 40 -7.43 -7.31 -4.75
N LEU A 41 -6.90 -6.10 -4.58
CA LEU A 41 -5.74 -5.61 -5.33
C LEU A 41 -4.49 -6.42 -4.97
N HIS A 42 -4.27 -6.70 -3.68
CA HIS A 42 -3.15 -7.53 -3.23
C HIS A 42 -3.23 -8.94 -3.79
N LEU A 43 -4.40 -9.59 -3.75
CA LEU A 43 -4.60 -10.93 -4.35
C LEU A 43 -4.34 -10.94 -5.87
N ARG A 44 -4.68 -9.83 -6.56
CA ARG A 44 -4.43 -9.69 -8.00
C ARG A 44 -2.96 -9.50 -8.34
N SER A 45 -2.22 -8.80 -7.49
CA SER A 45 -0.81 -8.47 -7.67
C SER A 45 -0.05 -8.60 -6.35
N PRO A 46 0.41 -9.81 -5.98
CA PRO A 46 1.11 -10.04 -4.70
C PRO A 46 2.43 -9.28 -4.54
N GLN A 47 2.96 -8.71 -5.63
CA GLN A 47 4.20 -7.92 -5.64
C GLN A 47 3.99 -6.46 -5.24
N LEU A 48 2.76 -5.95 -5.28
CA LEU A 48 2.49 -4.57 -4.91
C LEU A 48 2.69 -4.33 -3.40
N VAL A 49 3.04 -3.10 -3.08
CA VAL A 49 3.07 -2.59 -1.70
C VAL A 49 2.25 -1.31 -1.67
N PHE A 50 1.24 -1.21 -0.81
CA PHE A 50 0.49 0.04 -0.63
C PHE A 50 1.41 1.11 -0.06
N SER A 51 1.27 2.35 -0.57
CA SER A 51 2.23 3.42 -0.31
C SER A 51 1.60 4.80 -0.53
N HIS A 52 2.35 5.87 -0.25
CA HIS A 52 1.92 7.25 -0.49
C HIS A 52 0.56 7.55 0.13
N ASP A 53 -0.45 7.96 -0.63
CA ASP A 53 -1.75 8.42 -0.11
C ASP A 53 -2.45 7.34 0.72
N GLU A 54 -2.39 6.06 0.31
CA GLU A 54 -2.90 4.94 1.10
C GLU A 54 -2.18 4.81 2.45
N ALA A 55 -0.86 4.92 2.45
CA ALA A 55 -0.08 4.85 3.69
C ALA A 55 -0.26 6.13 4.53
N PHE A 56 -0.34 7.31 3.91
CA PHE A 56 -0.63 8.56 4.64
C PHE A 56 -1.95 8.47 5.40
N TYR A 57 -3.00 7.98 4.73
CA TYR A 57 -4.32 7.80 5.34
C TYR A 57 -4.30 6.73 6.42
N HIS A 58 -3.73 5.55 6.13
CA HIS A 58 -3.65 4.44 7.08
C HIS A 58 -2.94 4.81 8.39
N TYR A 59 -1.85 5.58 8.31
CA TYR A 59 -1.11 6.05 9.50
C TYR A 59 -1.67 7.33 10.13
N GLY A 60 -2.77 7.87 9.63
CA GLY A 60 -3.36 9.12 10.13
C GLY A 60 -2.46 10.34 9.88
N LEU A 61 -1.63 10.30 8.84
CA LEU A 61 -0.83 11.45 8.40
C LEU A 61 -1.63 12.38 7.48
N SER A 62 -2.71 11.88 6.92
CA SER A 62 -3.70 12.61 6.13
C SER A 62 -5.09 12.19 6.58
N GLU A 63 -6.01 13.16 6.70
CA GLU A 63 -7.43 12.89 6.98
C GLU A 63 -8.21 12.56 5.68
N ARG A 64 -7.60 12.82 4.52
CA ARG A 64 -8.23 12.63 3.23
C ARG A 64 -8.07 11.19 2.75
N GLU A 65 -9.19 10.50 2.57
CA GLU A 65 -9.22 9.18 1.95
C GLU A 65 -8.73 9.27 0.49
N PRO A 66 -7.85 8.35 0.05
CA PRO A 66 -7.34 8.35 -1.32
C PRO A 66 -8.44 8.13 -2.36
N LEU A 67 -8.49 8.99 -3.39
CA LEU A 67 -9.38 8.79 -4.54
C LEU A 67 -8.90 7.66 -5.45
N LEU A 68 -7.61 7.41 -5.48
CA LEU A 68 -6.96 6.33 -6.23
C LEU A 68 -6.09 5.53 -5.28
N HIS A 69 -6.15 4.21 -5.38
CA HIS A 69 -5.28 3.34 -4.61
C HIS A 69 -3.82 3.54 -5.04
N THR A 70 -2.98 3.98 -4.12
CA THR A 70 -1.57 4.25 -4.41
C THR A 70 -0.71 3.06 -4.00
N VAL A 71 0.05 2.54 -4.97
CA VAL A 71 0.89 1.36 -4.78
C VAL A 71 2.29 1.57 -5.36
N THR A 72 3.26 0.89 -4.78
CA THR A 72 4.63 0.83 -5.31
C THR A 72 4.95 -0.57 -5.82
N LEU A 73 5.59 -0.61 -6.99
CA LEU A 73 6.09 -1.80 -7.65
C LEU A 73 7.57 -1.62 -8.01
N TYR A 74 8.27 -2.69 -8.38
CA TYR A 74 9.62 -2.54 -8.91
C TYR A 74 9.61 -2.06 -10.37
N SER A 75 10.60 -1.28 -10.73
CA SER A 75 10.81 -0.81 -12.11
C SER A 75 10.93 -2.00 -13.06
N GLY A 76 10.14 -1.99 -14.14
CA GLY A 76 10.03 -3.10 -15.09
C GLY A 76 8.87 -4.07 -14.82
N TYR A 77 8.13 -3.91 -13.73
CA TYR A 77 6.88 -4.67 -13.53
C TYR A 77 5.80 -4.20 -14.53
N ASN A 78 5.12 -5.14 -15.17
CA ASN A 78 4.00 -4.80 -16.05
C ASN A 78 2.74 -4.48 -15.24
N ALA A 79 2.55 -3.18 -14.96
CA ALA A 79 1.41 -2.68 -14.19
C ALA A 79 0.15 -2.41 -15.02
N HIS A 80 0.16 -2.68 -16.34
CA HIS A 80 -0.94 -2.34 -17.25
C HIS A 80 -2.32 -2.76 -16.71
N ARG A 81 -2.42 -3.96 -16.15
CA ARG A 81 -3.68 -4.47 -15.59
C ARG A 81 -4.13 -3.76 -14.30
N LEU A 82 -3.20 -3.13 -13.56
CA LEU A 82 -3.53 -2.39 -12.34
C LEU A 82 -4.04 -1.00 -12.64
N VAL A 83 -3.53 -0.38 -13.70
CA VAL A 83 -3.91 0.99 -14.08
C VAL A 83 -5.05 1.04 -15.11
N ALA A 84 -5.38 -0.09 -15.75
CA ALA A 84 -6.34 -0.14 -16.85
C ALA A 84 -7.76 0.30 -16.46
N ASP A 85 -8.15 0.13 -15.20
CA ASP A 85 -9.46 0.53 -14.68
C ASP A 85 -9.46 1.96 -14.08
N GLY A 86 -8.32 2.65 -14.12
CA GLY A 86 -8.18 4.02 -13.62
C GLY A 86 -8.25 4.17 -12.10
N ARG A 87 -8.27 3.06 -11.34
CA ARG A 87 -8.40 3.08 -9.87
C ARG A 87 -7.08 3.10 -9.11
N CYS A 88 -5.96 2.81 -9.80
CA CYS A 88 -4.65 2.72 -9.17
C CYS A 88 -3.68 3.73 -9.76
N LYS A 89 -2.93 4.39 -8.88
CA LYS A 89 -1.72 5.16 -9.20
C LYS A 89 -0.50 4.35 -8.79
N VAL A 90 0.39 4.10 -9.74
CA VAL A 90 1.55 3.24 -9.53
C VAL A 90 2.82 4.08 -9.44
N TYR A 91 3.56 3.89 -8.36
CA TYR A 91 4.92 4.37 -8.17
C TYR A 91 5.92 3.24 -8.41
N THR A 92 7.14 3.56 -8.76
CA THR A 92 8.17 2.55 -9.02
C THR A 92 9.45 2.81 -8.24
N VAL A 93 10.11 1.71 -7.85
CA VAL A 93 11.43 1.73 -7.23
C VAL A 93 12.31 0.66 -7.86
N LYS A 94 13.62 0.73 -7.63
CA LYS A 94 14.53 -0.36 -7.96
C LYS A 94 14.10 -1.63 -7.23
N LYS A 95 14.28 -2.80 -7.85
CA LYS A 95 13.80 -4.09 -7.33
C LYS A 95 14.34 -4.40 -5.93
N GLU A 96 15.59 -4.08 -5.69
CA GLU A 96 16.28 -4.25 -4.40
C GLU A 96 15.73 -3.34 -3.28
N LEU A 97 15.09 -2.22 -3.64
CA LEU A 97 14.51 -1.27 -2.68
C LEU A 97 13.02 -1.53 -2.40
N LEU A 98 12.37 -2.39 -3.18
CA LEU A 98 10.95 -2.69 -2.97
C LEU A 98 10.66 -3.32 -1.58
N PRO A 99 11.47 -4.25 -1.05
CA PRO A 99 11.21 -4.83 0.26
C PRO A 99 11.56 -3.92 1.45
N VAL A 100 12.30 -2.82 1.22
CA VAL A 100 12.73 -1.92 2.29
C VAL A 100 11.53 -1.20 2.91
N GLY A 101 11.29 -1.41 4.19
CA GLY A 101 10.16 -0.84 4.94
C GLY A 101 8.82 -1.51 4.64
N ARG A 102 8.78 -2.63 3.91
CA ARG A 102 7.56 -3.40 3.69
C ARG A 102 7.14 -4.09 4.98
N THR A 103 5.90 -3.89 5.38
CA THR A 103 5.26 -4.54 6.52
C THR A 103 3.89 -5.09 6.13
N MET A 104 3.24 -5.81 7.02
CA MET A 104 1.86 -6.27 6.85
C MET A 104 0.97 -5.51 7.81
N VAL A 105 -0.05 -4.86 7.27
CA VAL A 105 -1.07 -4.16 8.06
C VAL A 105 -2.42 -4.84 7.88
N ARG A 106 -3.39 -4.52 8.74
CA ARG A 106 -4.77 -5.00 8.59
C ARG A 106 -5.59 -3.97 7.84
N ASP A 107 -6.34 -4.44 6.82
CA ASP A 107 -7.38 -3.63 6.18
C ASP A 107 -8.64 -3.52 7.07
N ASN A 108 -9.66 -2.82 6.60
CA ASN A 108 -10.91 -2.62 7.35
C ASN A 108 -11.69 -3.93 7.60
N CYS A 109 -11.41 -4.99 6.84
CA CYS A 109 -11.99 -6.31 7.00
C CYS A 109 -11.11 -7.27 7.83
N GLY A 110 -9.96 -6.79 8.31
CA GLY A 110 -9.01 -7.57 9.09
C GLY A 110 -8.05 -8.43 8.27
N ASN A 111 -8.05 -8.33 6.93
CA ASN A 111 -7.12 -9.05 6.06
C ASN A 111 -5.72 -8.42 6.15
N ALA A 112 -4.70 -9.27 6.03
CA ALA A 112 -3.33 -8.80 6.00
C ALA A 112 -2.96 -8.32 4.58
N ILE A 113 -2.55 -7.05 4.46
CA ILE A 113 -2.12 -6.44 3.19
C ILE A 113 -0.72 -5.85 3.34
N PRO A 114 0.12 -5.88 2.28
CA PRO A 114 1.45 -5.30 2.32
C PRO A 114 1.39 -3.78 2.17
N MET A 115 1.99 -3.07 3.12
CA MET A 115 2.09 -1.61 3.11
C MET A 115 3.50 -1.20 3.54
N TYR A 116 3.97 -0.03 3.16
CA TYR A 116 5.19 0.51 3.72
C TYR A 116 4.97 0.99 5.16
N ASP A 117 5.98 0.80 6.01
CA ASP A 117 5.98 1.34 7.37
C ASP A 117 6.03 2.87 7.39
N LEU A 118 5.85 3.42 8.58
CA LEU A 118 5.74 4.87 8.78
C LEU A 118 6.97 5.62 8.25
N GLU A 119 8.17 5.16 8.55
CA GLU A 119 9.42 5.83 8.18
C GLU A 119 9.71 5.71 6.69
N ARG A 120 9.41 4.56 6.08
CA ARG A 120 9.50 4.41 4.65
C ARG A 120 8.49 5.30 3.92
N THR A 121 7.30 5.44 4.47
CA THR A 121 6.24 6.32 3.95
C THR A 121 6.73 7.78 3.91
N ILE A 122 7.48 8.23 4.92
CA ILE A 122 8.10 9.57 4.90
C ILE A 122 9.18 9.67 3.82
N CYS A 123 10.01 8.65 3.64
CA CYS A 123 10.98 8.66 2.53
C CYS A 123 10.28 8.77 1.17
N ASP A 124 9.16 8.07 0.97
CA ASP A 124 8.39 8.14 -0.28
C ASP A 124 7.72 9.50 -0.47
N LEU A 125 7.28 10.19 0.60
CA LEU A 125 6.82 11.58 0.56
C LEU A 125 7.88 12.50 -0.05
N PHE A 126 9.14 12.41 0.41
CA PHE A 126 10.22 13.21 -0.11
C PHE A 126 10.62 12.85 -1.55
N ARG A 127 10.59 11.57 -1.90
CA ARG A 127 10.90 11.09 -3.25
C ARG A 127 9.89 11.58 -4.29
N SER A 128 8.66 11.70 -3.88
CA SER A 128 7.53 12.09 -4.76
C SER A 128 7.14 13.56 -4.60
N ARG A 129 7.98 14.38 -3.96
CA ARG A 129 7.68 15.79 -3.65
C ARG A 129 7.21 16.60 -4.86
N SER A 130 7.76 16.35 -6.04
CA SER A 130 7.38 17.06 -7.28
C SER A 130 5.96 16.73 -7.78
N THR A 131 5.34 15.66 -7.29
CA THR A 131 4.00 15.19 -7.67
C THR A 131 2.96 15.35 -6.57
N ILE A 132 3.36 15.87 -5.41
CA ILE A 132 2.52 16.10 -4.23
C ILE A 132 2.35 17.60 -4.05
N GLU A 133 1.14 18.07 -3.81
CA GLU A 133 0.88 19.48 -3.52
C GLU A 133 1.62 19.93 -2.26
N ILE A 134 2.14 21.16 -2.27
CA ILE A 134 2.95 21.66 -1.15
C ILE A 134 2.18 21.69 0.18
N GLN A 135 0.87 21.87 0.13
CA GLN A 135 0.01 21.87 1.31
C GLN A 135 -0.08 20.46 1.91
N ASP A 136 -0.32 19.45 1.08
CA ASP A 136 -0.39 18.03 1.49
C ASP A 136 0.96 17.55 2.02
N PHE A 137 2.04 17.87 1.30
CA PHE A 137 3.40 17.58 1.75
C PHE A 137 3.67 18.14 3.15
N THR A 138 3.31 19.41 3.37
CA THR A 138 3.53 20.09 4.66
C THR A 138 2.65 19.51 5.76
N ALA A 139 1.39 19.18 5.45
CA ALA A 139 0.46 18.60 6.40
C ALA A 139 0.94 17.21 6.88
N VAL A 140 1.28 16.32 5.95
CA VAL A 140 1.81 14.99 6.23
C VAL A 140 3.08 15.06 7.08
N LEU A 141 4.00 15.97 6.74
CA LEU A 141 5.25 16.11 7.45
C LEU A 141 5.06 16.65 8.89
N LYS A 142 4.16 17.62 9.09
CA LYS A 142 3.79 18.11 10.42
C LYS A 142 3.12 17.02 11.26
N ALA A 143 2.21 16.26 10.67
CA ALA A 143 1.55 15.14 11.33
C ALA A 143 2.58 14.09 11.80
N TYR A 144 3.56 13.76 10.94
CA TYR A 144 4.67 12.86 11.30
C TYR A 144 5.52 13.45 12.44
N ALA A 145 5.93 14.72 12.33
CA ALA A 145 6.77 15.37 13.35
C ALA A 145 6.12 15.35 14.75
N ALA A 146 4.79 15.48 14.82
CA ALA A 146 4.03 15.44 16.07
C ALA A 146 3.91 14.04 16.70
N ARG A 147 4.20 12.96 15.97
CA ARG A 147 4.05 11.58 16.49
C ARG A 147 5.08 11.25 17.56
N ARG A 148 4.65 10.45 18.52
CA ARG A 148 5.54 9.94 19.59
C ARG A 148 6.18 8.59 19.23
N ASP A 149 5.56 7.84 18.32
CA ASP A 149 5.99 6.50 17.88
C ASP A 149 6.93 6.52 16.68
N LYS A 150 7.39 7.71 16.24
CA LYS A 150 8.35 7.84 15.13
C LYS A 150 9.72 7.26 15.52
N ASP A 151 10.33 6.52 14.59
CA ASP A 151 11.68 5.96 14.73
C ASP A 151 12.66 6.73 13.82
N LEU A 152 13.31 7.75 14.39
CA LEU A 152 14.27 8.60 13.64
C LEU A 152 15.53 7.82 13.21
N ASN A 153 15.92 6.76 13.92
CA ASN A 153 17.05 5.92 13.52
C ASN A 153 16.69 5.13 12.26
N ARG A 154 15.51 4.53 12.22
CA ARG A 154 14.98 3.82 11.05
C ARG A 154 14.80 4.77 9.88
N LEU A 155 14.22 5.94 10.11
CA LEU A 155 14.09 6.97 9.07
C LEU A 155 15.44 7.35 8.48
N THR A 156 16.46 7.57 9.31
CA THR A 156 17.81 7.90 8.86
C THR A 156 18.43 6.76 8.04
N ALA A 157 18.24 5.51 8.47
CA ALA A 157 18.71 4.34 7.72
C ALA A 157 18.07 4.25 6.33
N TYR A 158 16.75 4.44 6.23
CA TYR A 158 16.06 4.48 4.94
C TYR A 158 16.46 5.67 4.10
N ALA A 159 16.58 6.86 4.70
CA ALA A 159 17.00 8.07 4.00
C ALA A 159 18.35 7.90 3.30
N LYS A 160 19.31 7.18 3.91
CA LYS A 160 20.59 6.85 3.29
C LYS A 160 20.44 6.00 2.04
N LEU A 161 19.57 4.94 2.10
CA LEU A 161 19.31 4.05 0.97
C LEU A 161 18.67 4.78 -0.22
N PHE A 162 17.89 5.83 0.06
CA PHE A 162 17.19 6.63 -0.96
C PHE A 162 17.91 7.92 -1.32
N HIS A 163 19.11 8.19 -0.77
CA HIS A 163 19.87 9.43 -0.97
C HIS A 163 19.11 10.69 -0.54
N LEU A 164 18.33 10.60 0.53
CA LEU A 164 17.49 11.69 1.06
C LEU A 164 17.99 12.24 2.40
N GLU A 165 19.10 11.74 2.93
CA GLU A 165 19.57 12.02 4.29
C GLU A 165 19.65 13.53 4.59
N ASN A 166 20.26 14.30 3.70
CA ASN A 166 20.44 15.72 3.91
C ASN A 166 19.13 16.49 3.92
N VAL A 167 18.25 16.23 2.94
CA VAL A 167 16.98 16.96 2.80
C VAL A 167 16.02 16.63 3.94
N ILE A 168 15.91 15.36 4.33
CA ILE A 168 15.06 14.94 5.46
C ILE A 168 15.57 15.55 6.76
N ARG A 169 16.89 15.46 7.03
CA ARG A 169 17.50 16.04 8.24
C ARG A 169 17.24 17.54 8.35
N GLN A 170 17.54 18.30 7.29
CA GLN A 170 17.32 19.75 7.29
C GLN A 170 15.85 20.12 7.51
N THR A 171 14.95 19.40 6.86
CA THR A 171 13.52 19.68 6.99
C THR A 171 12.98 19.37 8.39
N LEU A 172 13.38 18.24 8.97
CA LEU A 172 12.95 17.85 10.32
C LEU A 172 13.56 18.76 11.40
N GLN A 173 14.79 19.24 11.24
CA GLN A 173 15.40 20.21 12.17
C GLN A 173 14.63 21.53 12.28
N LEU A 174 13.84 21.87 11.24
CA LEU A 174 13.01 23.07 11.24
C LEU A 174 11.63 22.83 11.91
N LEU A 175 11.25 21.57 12.13
CA LEU A 175 9.92 21.17 12.63
C LEU A 175 9.96 20.56 14.04
N LEU A 176 11.11 20.12 14.51
CA LEU A 176 11.34 19.49 15.82
C LEU A 176 12.04 20.49 16.75
#